data_65de2dae48d82375ca1096cc51c1f252
#
_entry.id   65de2dae48d82375ca1096cc51c1f252
#
_cell.length_a   1.000
_cell.length_b   1.000
_cell.length_c   1.000
_cell.angle_alpha   90.00
_cell.angle_beta   90.00
_cell.angle_gamma   90.00
#
_symmetry.space_group_name_H-M   'P 1'
#
loop_
_entity.id
_entity.type
_entity.pdbx_description
1 polymer ?
#
loop_
_entity_poly.entity_id
_entity_poly.type
_entity_poly.pdbx_seq_one_letter_code
_entity_poly.pdbx_strand_id
1 'polypeptide(L)'
;ADIADALNAGNTAPFIYSGWENTFVTTGLKMLDFIKGNATMEDVIRQLDEDQDSVVNNTPDVITTVTEELSQQDCAMLVGRCFAQATGSDLALVSLSTWIPGNPTEQNHHGVAAKLYAKGITDYDLSVILPTGWNRTIQTVTLTGQQISDLLASGYDAYGNGKGYPYVLVSPVQPEAGKTYQVAICGVSDQLAAEATVTDSGVVGMDAAKTFFGAYTTISRADTAWS
;
A
#
# COMPACT_ATOMS: atom_id res chain seq x y z
N ALA A 1 -28.51 -12.91 14.16
CA ALA A 1 -27.34 -12.72 15.04
C ALA A 1 -27.06 -11.23 15.11
N ASP A 2 -26.92 -10.70 16.33
CA ASP A 2 -26.68 -9.30 16.58
C ASP A 2 -25.23 -8.99 16.14
N ILE A 3 -25.01 -7.82 15.52
CA ILE A 3 -23.66 -7.35 15.14
C ILE A 3 -22.75 -7.34 16.38
N ALA A 4 -23.31 -7.01 17.56
CA ALA A 4 -22.59 -7.07 18.83
C ALA A 4 -22.12 -8.50 19.17
N ASP A 5 -22.93 -9.52 18.91
CA ASP A 5 -22.55 -10.92 19.14
C ASP A 5 -21.45 -11.38 18.20
N ALA A 6 -21.45 -10.93 16.94
CA ALA A 6 -20.40 -11.23 15.98
C ALA A 6 -19.06 -10.56 16.35
N LEU A 7 -19.10 -9.32 16.83
CA LEU A 7 -17.92 -8.59 17.31
C LEU A 7 -17.36 -9.20 18.60
N ASN A 8 -18.22 -9.61 19.53
CA ASN A 8 -17.82 -10.26 20.78
C ASN A 8 -17.28 -11.68 20.57
N ALA A 9 -17.70 -12.36 19.51
CA ALA A 9 -17.17 -13.68 19.13
C ALA A 9 -15.80 -13.59 18.44
N GLY A 10 -15.21 -12.41 18.30
CA GLY A 10 -13.92 -12.22 17.65
C GLY A 10 -13.94 -12.44 16.14
N ASN A 11 -15.12 -12.56 15.54
CA ASN A 11 -15.31 -12.62 14.09
C ASN A 11 -15.15 -11.21 13.46
N THR A 12 -14.06 -10.56 13.75
CA THR A 12 -13.62 -9.39 13.02
C THR A 12 -12.88 -9.89 11.77
N ALA A 13 -13.60 -10.31 10.74
CA ALA A 13 -13.01 -10.36 9.42
C ALA A 13 -12.61 -8.92 9.07
N PRO A 14 -11.34 -8.66 8.74
CA PRO A 14 -10.98 -7.33 8.29
C PRO A 14 -11.84 -6.99 7.08
N PHE A 15 -12.56 -5.89 7.16
CA PHE A 15 -13.29 -5.32 6.05
C PHE A 15 -12.26 -4.86 5.00
N ILE A 16 -11.96 -5.68 4.04
CA ILE A 16 -11.01 -5.36 2.98
C ILE A 16 -11.64 -5.69 1.63
N TYR A 17 -12.60 -4.87 1.22
CA TYR A 17 -13.11 -4.89 -0.14
C TYR A 17 -13.38 -3.48 -0.63
N SER A 18 -12.68 -3.07 -1.67
CA SER A 18 -12.75 -1.72 -2.24
C SER A 18 -14.08 -1.37 -2.90
N GLY A 19 -14.86 -2.35 -3.27
CA GLY A 19 -16.23 -2.12 -3.75
C GLY A 19 -17.18 -1.68 -2.65
N TRP A 20 -16.83 -1.92 -1.42
CA TRP A 20 -17.69 -1.70 -0.26
C TRP A 20 -17.80 -0.22 0.15
N GLU A 21 -16.80 0.60 -0.11
CA GLU A 21 -16.84 2.02 0.27
C GLU A 21 -17.99 2.74 -0.44
N ASN A 22 -18.18 2.51 -1.73
CA ASN A 22 -19.30 3.10 -2.48
C ASN A 22 -20.63 2.44 -2.15
N THR A 23 -20.63 1.15 -1.88
CA THR A 23 -21.82 0.35 -1.53
C THR A 23 -22.39 0.81 -0.21
N PHE A 24 -21.60 0.92 0.83
CA PHE A 24 -22.06 1.43 2.13
C PHE A 24 -22.49 2.89 2.10
N VAL A 25 -21.96 3.70 1.20
CA VAL A 25 -22.45 5.08 1.03
C VAL A 25 -23.93 5.07 0.61
N THR A 26 -24.31 4.21 -0.33
CA THR A 26 -25.72 4.13 -0.81
C THR A 26 -26.66 3.64 0.29
N THR A 27 -26.30 2.55 0.99
CA THR A 27 -27.06 2.09 2.16
C THR A 27 -27.08 3.14 3.28
N GLY A 28 -25.95 3.83 3.53
CA GLY A 28 -25.86 4.90 4.52
C GLY A 28 -26.78 6.09 4.20
N LEU A 29 -26.86 6.49 2.94
CA LEU A 29 -27.78 7.54 2.48
C LEU A 29 -29.24 7.10 2.65
N LYS A 30 -29.57 5.85 2.34
CA LYS A 30 -30.90 5.29 2.56
C LYS A 30 -31.25 5.21 4.05
N MET A 31 -30.28 4.90 4.92
CA MET A 31 -30.47 4.95 6.37
C MET A 31 -30.75 6.39 6.87
N LEU A 32 -30.08 7.39 6.31
CA LEU A 32 -30.36 8.80 6.61
C LEU A 32 -31.77 9.21 6.17
N ASP A 33 -32.24 8.74 5.02
CA ASP A 33 -33.62 8.96 4.56
C ASP A 33 -34.63 8.31 5.50
N PHE A 34 -34.35 7.10 5.99
CA PHE A 34 -35.18 6.45 7.02
C PHE A 34 -35.26 7.29 8.30
N ILE A 35 -34.14 7.76 8.81
CA ILE A 35 -34.08 8.62 10.01
C ILE A 35 -34.89 9.91 9.81
N LYS A 36 -34.91 10.47 8.62
CA LYS A 36 -35.68 11.66 8.25
C LYS A 36 -37.15 11.38 7.96
N GLY A 37 -37.59 10.12 7.99
CA GLY A 37 -38.95 9.70 7.68
C GLY A 37 -39.30 9.68 6.18
N ASN A 38 -38.30 9.72 5.31
CA ASN A 38 -38.46 9.72 3.85
C ASN A 38 -38.34 8.30 3.23
N ALA A 39 -37.99 7.30 4.02
CA ALA A 39 -37.89 5.90 3.61
C ALA A 39 -38.34 4.98 4.74
N THR A 40 -38.64 3.72 4.41
CA THR A 40 -38.97 2.68 5.39
C THR A 40 -37.72 1.84 5.73
N MET A 41 -37.77 1.06 6.81
CA MET A 41 -36.73 0.10 7.11
C MET A 41 -36.61 -1.00 6.03
N GLU A 42 -37.73 -1.34 5.38
CA GLU A 42 -37.74 -2.27 4.24
C GLU A 42 -36.95 -1.72 3.04
N ASP A 43 -37.03 -0.39 2.80
CA ASP A 43 -36.21 0.26 1.76
C ASP A 43 -34.73 0.21 2.07
N VAL A 44 -34.35 0.33 3.35
CA VAL A 44 -32.96 0.22 3.78
C VAL A 44 -32.46 -1.21 3.60
N ILE A 45 -33.24 -2.21 4.00
CA ILE A 45 -32.88 -3.63 3.84
C ILE A 45 -32.75 -3.98 2.36
N ARG A 46 -33.70 -3.56 1.54
CA ARG A 46 -33.63 -3.78 0.08
C ARG A 46 -32.37 -3.16 -0.52
N GLN A 47 -32.04 -1.94 -0.13
CA GLN A 47 -30.79 -1.29 -0.61
C GLN A 47 -29.56 -2.06 -0.17
N LEU A 48 -29.54 -2.59 1.04
CA LEU A 48 -28.43 -3.42 1.54
C LEU A 48 -28.28 -4.72 0.73
N ASP A 49 -29.41 -5.37 0.40
CA ASP A 49 -29.40 -6.58 -0.42
C ASP A 49 -28.91 -6.28 -1.85
N GLU A 50 -29.38 -5.19 -2.47
CA GLU A 50 -28.93 -4.73 -3.80
C GLU A 50 -27.43 -4.42 -3.80
N ASP A 51 -26.95 -3.74 -2.77
CA ASP A 51 -25.55 -3.39 -2.60
C ASP A 51 -24.70 -4.66 -2.39
N GLN A 52 -25.17 -5.62 -1.60
CA GLN A 52 -24.52 -6.91 -1.37
C GLN A 52 -24.44 -7.73 -2.68
N ASP A 53 -25.52 -7.79 -3.43
CA ASP A 53 -25.54 -8.48 -4.73
C ASP A 53 -24.59 -7.83 -5.74
N SER A 54 -24.48 -6.52 -5.72
CA SER A 54 -23.51 -5.78 -6.52
C SER A 54 -22.06 -6.15 -6.20
N VAL A 55 -21.73 -6.34 -4.92
CA VAL A 55 -20.40 -6.80 -4.47
C VAL A 55 -20.13 -8.23 -4.91
N VAL A 56 -21.08 -9.13 -4.71
CA VAL A 56 -20.93 -10.55 -5.07
C VAL A 56 -20.74 -10.73 -6.58
N ASN A 57 -21.46 -9.93 -7.39
CA ASN A 57 -21.37 -9.99 -8.84
C ASN A 57 -20.15 -9.28 -9.44
N ASN A 58 -19.49 -8.40 -8.67
CA ASN A 58 -18.29 -7.67 -9.05
C ASN A 58 -17.05 -8.16 -8.28
N THR A 59 -16.92 -9.47 -8.09
CA THR A 59 -15.71 -10.04 -7.48
C THR A 59 -14.50 -9.64 -8.32
N PRO A 60 -13.56 -8.84 -7.80
CA PRO A 60 -12.41 -8.43 -8.58
C PRO A 60 -11.52 -9.63 -8.93
N ASP A 61 -10.90 -9.58 -10.08
CA ASP A 61 -9.98 -10.62 -10.53
C ASP A 61 -8.82 -10.78 -9.52
N VAL A 62 -8.56 -12.04 -9.15
CA VAL A 62 -7.43 -12.39 -8.32
C VAL A 62 -6.16 -12.38 -9.15
N ILE A 63 -5.22 -11.52 -8.81
CA ILE A 63 -3.92 -11.39 -9.49
C ILE A 63 -2.97 -12.50 -9.07
N THR A 64 -2.91 -12.78 -7.77
CA THR A 64 -2.07 -13.82 -7.15
C THR A 64 -2.65 -14.22 -5.81
N THR A 65 -2.10 -15.24 -5.16
CA THR A 65 -2.51 -15.65 -3.82
C THR A 65 -1.35 -15.52 -2.84
N VAL A 66 -1.57 -14.78 -1.75
CA VAL A 66 -0.63 -14.73 -0.62
C VAL A 66 -0.95 -15.90 0.32
N THR A 67 0.05 -16.72 0.63
CA THR A 67 -0.14 -17.97 1.38
C THR A 67 -0.03 -17.81 2.89
N GLU A 68 0.52 -16.70 3.36
CA GLU A 68 0.66 -16.35 4.77
C GLU A 68 0.58 -14.83 4.96
N GLU A 69 0.34 -14.35 6.16
CA GLU A 69 0.34 -12.90 6.43
C GLU A 69 1.74 -12.31 6.16
N LEU A 70 1.79 -11.30 5.30
CA LEU A 70 2.98 -10.50 5.04
C LEU A 70 2.89 -9.18 5.81
N SER A 71 3.91 -8.89 6.59
CA SER A 71 4.00 -7.64 7.35
C SER A 71 4.12 -6.42 6.43
N GLN A 72 3.94 -5.23 6.99
CA GLN A 72 4.18 -3.97 6.28
C GLN A 72 5.61 -3.93 5.69
N GLN A 73 6.60 -4.43 6.42
CA GLN A 73 7.98 -4.52 5.94
C GLN A 73 8.13 -5.52 4.79
N ASP A 74 7.49 -6.69 4.88
CA ASP A 74 7.48 -7.67 3.79
C ASP A 74 6.86 -7.07 2.53
N CYS A 75 5.75 -6.33 2.67
CA CYS A 75 5.13 -5.61 1.55
C CYS A 75 6.07 -4.55 0.96
N ALA A 76 6.80 -3.81 1.80
CA ALA A 76 7.79 -2.84 1.33
C ALA A 76 8.93 -3.50 0.55
N MET A 77 9.38 -4.68 0.97
CA MET A 77 10.38 -5.45 0.22
C MET A 77 9.87 -5.84 -1.18
N LEU A 78 8.62 -6.35 -1.27
CA LEU A 78 8.02 -6.71 -2.55
C LEU A 78 7.81 -5.49 -3.46
N VAL A 79 7.28 -4.39 -2.90
CA VAL A 79 7.06 -3.13 -3.64
C VAL A 79 8.38 -2.55 -4.14
N GLY A 80 9.40 -2.50 -3.30
CA GLY A 80 10.71 -2.00 -3.69
C GLY A 80 11.36 -2.83 -4.80
N ARG A 81 11.28 -4.16 -4.69
CA ARG A 81 11.75 -5.07 -5.74
C ARG A 81 10.98 -4.88 -7.04
N CYS A 82 9.65 -4.76 -6.96
CA CYS A 82 8.80 -4.45 -8.11
C CYS A 82 9.25 -3.17 -8.80
N PHE A 83 9.43 -2.10 -8.04
CA PHE A 83 9.78 -0.79 -8.57
C PHE A 83 11.19 -0.76 -9.17
N ALA A 84 12.16 -1.39 -8.52
CA ALA A 84 13.50 -1.49 -9.05
C ALA A 84 13.54 -2.28 -10.37
N GLN A 85 12.84 -3.41 -10.43
CA GLN A 85 12.77 -4.21 -11.65
C GLN A 85 12.06 -3.47 -12.78
N ALA A 86 10.95 -2.80 -12.50
CA ALA A 86 10.18 -2.08 -13.51
C ALA A 86 10.91 -0.87 -14.10
N THR A 87 11.81 -0.25 -13.32
CA THR A 87 12.60 0.92 -13.76
C THR A 87 14.03 0.57 -14.20
N GLY A 88 14.43 -0.69 -14.06
CA GLY A 88 15.84 -1.10 -14.31
C GLY A 88 16.82 -0.51 -13.30
N SER A 89 16.36 -0.18 -12.10
CA SER A 89 17.19 0.36 -11.03
C SER A 89 17.99 -0.73 -10.32
N ASP A 90 19.16 -0.37 -9.77
CA ASP A 90 20.02 -1.30 -9.04
C ASP A 90 19.42 -1.78 -7.71
N LEU A 91 18.64 -0.90 -7.09
CA LEU A 91 18.00 -1.11 -5.79
C LEU A 91 16.81 -0.16 -5.60
N ALA A 92 16.10 -0.32 -4.49
CA ALA A 92 15.03 0.61 -4.11
C ALA A 92 15.15 1.06 -2.65
N LEU A 93 14.67 2.26 -2.38
CA LEU A 93 14.41 2.79 -1.04
C LEU A 93 12.91 2.99 -0.88
N VAL A 94 12.33 2.30 0.09
CA VAL A 94 10.90 2.31 0.35
C VAL A 94 10.65 2.82 1.76
N SER A 95 9.90 3.91 1.88
CA SER A 95 9.47 4.37 3.19
C SER A 95 8.26 3.59 3.68
N LEU A 96 8.17 3.41 5.00
CA LEU A 96 6.98 2.86 5.64
C LEU A 96 6.08 4.00 6.09
N SER A 97 4.78 3.92 5.80
CA SER A 97 3.79 4.79 6.40
C SER A 97 3.72 4.52 7.90
N THR A 98 3.64 5.59 8.67
CA THR A 98 3.42 5.51 10.11
C THR A 98 2.17 6.30 10.47
N TRP A 99 1.44 5.79 11.43
CA TRP A 99 0.31 6.50 12.01
C TRP A 99 0.58 6.71 13.49
N ILE A 100 0.60 7.99 13.90
CA ILE A 100 0.80 8.36 15.31
C ILE A 100 -0.53 8.87 15.83
N PRO A 101 -1.20 8.15 16.76
CA PRO A 101 -2.47 8.58 17.32
C PRO A 101 -2.35 9.97 17.95
N GLY A 102 -3.28 10.86 17.57
CA GLY A 102 -3.37 12.21 18.14
C GLY A 102 -2.39 13.23 17.56
N ASN A 103 -1.53 12.84 16.62
CA ASN A 103 -0.61 13.78 15.97
C ASN A 103 -0.63 13.64 14.43
N PRO A 104 -1.61 14.28 13.76
CA PRO A 104 -1.76 14.17 12.31
C PRO A 104 -0.60 14.82 11.53
N THR A 105 0.19 15.68 12.15
CA THR A 105 1.30 16.37 11.49
C THR A 105 2.60 15.55 11.49
N GLU A 106 2.66 14.46 12.25
CA GLU A 106 3.81 13.57 12.34
C GLU A 106 3.58 12.23 11.61
N GLN A 107 2.61 12.19 10.70
CA GLN A 107 2.29 10.97 9.95
C GLN A 107 2.96 10.99 8.58
N ASN A 108 3.65 9.91 8.25
CA ASN A 108 4.08 9.67 6.88
C ASN A 108 2.99 8.92 6.12
N HIS A 109 2.31 9.60 5.22
CA HIS A 109 1.27 9.02 4.36
C HIS A 109 1.80 8.53 3.00
N HIS A 110 3.09 8.67 2.74
CA HIS A 110 3.68 8.41 1.44
C HIS A 110 4.41 7.07 1.35
N GLY A 111 4.51 6.35 2.46
CA GLY A 111 5.14 5.04 2.52
C GLY A 111 4.17 3.88 2.30
N VAL A 112 4.67 2.67 2.29
CA VAL A 112 3.86 1.44 2.35
C VAL A 112 3.06 1.44 3.64
N ALA A 113 1.73 1.36 3.52
CA ALA A 113 0.84 1.61 4.64
C ALA A 113 0.31 0.33 5.31
N ALA A 114 0.18 -0.75 4.55
CA ALA A 114 -0.58 -1.91 4.97
C ALA A 114 0.25 -3.20 4.89
N LYS A 115 -0.28 -4.23 5.50
CA LYS A 115 0.12 -5.63 5.37
C LYS A 115 -0.80 -6.35 4.39
N LEU A 116 -0.37 -7.48 3.87
CA LEU A 116 -1.20 -8.40 3.09
C LEU A 116 -1.57 -9.62 3.94
N TYR A 117 -2.82 -10.03 3.83
CA TYR A 117 -3.34 -11.22 4.50
C TYR A 117 -3.27 -12.42 3.57
N ALA A 118 -3.28 -13.62 4.15
CA ALA A 118 -3.33 -14.88 3.41
C ALA A 118 -4.67 -15.01 2.67
N LYS A 119 -4.68 -14.61 1.41
CA LYS A 119 -5.86 -14.63 0.51
C LYS A 119 -5.47 -14.38 -0.93
N GLY A 120 -6.45 -14.47 -1.83
CA GLY A 120 -6.33 -13.93 -3.18
C GLY A 120 -6.16 -12.41 -3.15
N ILE A 121 -5.20 -11.90 -3.90
CA ILE A 121 -4.84 -10.48 -3.95
C ILE A 121 -5.43 -9.87 -5.21
N THR A 122 -6.06 -8.73 -5.06
CA THR A 122 -6.74 -7.97 -6.10
C THR A 122 -6.06 -6.61 -6.33
N ASP A 123 -6.51 -5.87 -7.32
CA ASP A 123 -6.10 -4.48 -7.57
C ASP A 123 -6.19 -3.60 -6.33
N TYR A 124 -7.22 -3.83 -5.53
CA TYR A 124 -7.40 -3.08 -4.29
C TYR A 124 -6.31 -3.36 -3.27
N ASP A 125 -5.98 -4.63 -3.06
CA ASP A 125 -4.92 -5.00 -2.13
C ASP A 125 -3.59 -4.39 -2.55
N LEU A 126 -3.32 -4.34 -3.85
CA LEU A 126 -2.14 -3.64 -4.37
C LEU A 126 -2.21 -2.14 -4.08
N SER A 127 -3.38 -1.52 -4.23
CA SER A 127 -3.53 -0.07 -3.98
C SER A 127 -3.27 0.33 -2.54
N VAL A 128 -3.57 -0.54 -1.56
CA VAL A 128 -3.33 -0.23 -0.14
C VAL A 128 -1.89 -0.44 0.29
N ILE A 129 -1.10 -1.25 -0.44
CA ILE A 129 0.32 -1.39 -0.19
C ILE A 129 1.19 -0.44 -1.02
N LEU A 130 0.64 0.17 -2.08
CA LEU A 130 1.35 1.14 -2.90
C LEU A 130 1.24 2.54 -2.27
N PRO A 131 2.33 3.16 -1.89
CA PRO A 131 2.31 4.34 -1.01
C PRO A 131 1.87 5.63 -1.66
N THR A 132 1.92 5.74 -2.98
CA THR A 132 1.73 7.03 -3.67
C THR A 132 0.48 7.09 -4.53
N GLY A 133 -0.43 6.11 -4.36
CA GLY A 133 -1.70 6.09 -5.10
C GLY A 133 -1.58 5.49 -6.50
N TRP A 134 -2.73 5.35 -7.07
CA TRP A 134 -3.11 4.41 -8.12
C TRP A 134 -2.47 4.65 -9.48
N ASN A 135 -2.12 5.89 -9.81
CA ASN A 135 -1.68 6.24 -11.17
C ASN A 135 -0.41 7.10 -11.15
N ARG A 136 0.35 7.08 -10.06
CA ARG A 136 1.62 7.80 -10.04
C ARG A 136 2.72 6.96 -10.66
N THR A 137 3.59 7.65 -11.37
CA THR A 137 4.80 7.07 -11.92
C THR A 137 5.84 6.82 -10.84
N ILE A 138 6.60 5.74 -10.99
CA ILE A 138 7.73 5.43 -10.14
C ILE A 138 8.80 6.49 -10.38
N GLN A 139 9.41 6.96 -9.32
CA GLN A 139 10.52 7.90 -9.41
C GLN A 139 11.86 7.18 -9.24
N THR A 140 12.90 7.74 -9.81
CA THR A 140 14.27 7.25 -9.67
C THR A 140 15.20 8.38 -9.30
N VAL A 141 16.27 8.04 -8.60
CA VAL A 141 17.33 8.98 -8.19
C VAL A 141 18.68 8.28 -8.22
N THR A 142 19.73 9.04 -8.51
CA THR A 142 21.11 8.53 -8.43
C THR A 142 21.70 8.90 -7.08
N LEU A 143 22.08 7.90 -6.29
CA LEU A 143 22.66 8.08 -4.94
C LEU A 143 23.97 7.31 -4.81
N THR A 144 24.90 7.82 -4.02
CA THR A 144 26.05 7.03 -3.55
C THR A 144 25.63 6.09 -2.43
N GLY A 145 26.37 5.00 -2.23
CA GLY A 145 26.12 4.10 -1.09
C GLY A 145 26.24 4.80 0.25
N GLN A 146 27.05 5.87 0.35
CA GLN A 146 27.12 6.68 1.58
C GLN A 146 25.80 7.44 1.80
N GLN A 147 25.25 8.10 0.76
CA GLN A 147 23.97 8.80 0.86
C GLN A 147 22.84 7.84 1.22
N ILE A 148 22.84 6.63 0.66
CA ILE A 148 21.88 5.58 1.02
C ILE A 148 22.00 5.22 2.52
N SER A 149 23.23 5.02 3.00
CA SER A 149 23.49 4.71 4.41
C SER A 149 23.04 5.82 5.35
N ASP A 150 23.31 7.07 4.97
CA ASP A 150 22.93 8.26 5.74
C ASP A 150 21.39 8.41 5.80
N LEU A 151 20.68 8.16 4.70
CA LEU A 151 19.23 8.14 4.67
C LEU A 151 18.64 7.05 5.58
N LEU A 152 19.21 5.85 5.54
CA LEU A 152 18.78 4.75 6.40
C LEU A 152 19.02 5.07 7.90
N ALA A 153 20.13 5.75 8.21
CA ALA A 153 20.48 6.12 9.58
C ALA A 153 19.68 7.31 10.10
N SER A 154 19.36 8.28 9.24
CA SER A 154 18.63 9.50 9.64
C SER A 154 17.16 9.28 9.84
N GLY A 155 16.59 8.25 9.19
CA GLY A 155 15.18 7.97 9.24
C GLY A 155 14.35 9.19 8.82
N TYR A 156 14.57 9.68 7.61
CA TYR A 156 13.88 10.84 7.07
C TYR A 156 12.38 10.62 7.01
N ASP A 157 11.62 11.60 7.47
CA ASP A 157 10.20 11.66 7.22
C ASP A 157 9.88 12.39 5.90
N ALA A 158 8.74 12.09 5.32
CA ALA A 158 8.29 12.75 4.10
C ALA A 158 8.05 14.26 4.25
N TYR A 159 8.09 14.77 5.48
CA TYR A 159 7.81 16.17 5.82
C TYR A 159 9.05 16.94 6.25
N GLY A 160 10.22 16.31 6.26
CA GLY A 160 11.47 16.95 6.63
C GLY A 160 11.59 17.36 8.10
N ASN A 161 10.78 16.76 8.99
CA ASN A 161 10.76 17.11 10.40
C ASN A 161 11.87 16.44 11.22
N GLY A 162 12.77 15.70 10.59
CA GLY A 162 13.86 15.00 11.26
C GLY A 162 13.42 13.88 12.21
N LYS A 163 12.14 13.52 12.18
CA LYS A 163 11.61 12.39 12.93
C LYS A 163 11.55 11.18 12.00
N GLY A 164 12.42 10.25 12.30
CA GLY A 164 12.69 9.12 11.44
C GLY A 164 11.50 8.21 11.19
N TYR A 165 11.03 8.22 9.97
CA TYR A 165 10.25 7.11 9.48
C TYR A 165 11.21 6.09 8.88
N PRO A 166 11.06 4.80 9.20
CA PRO A 166 12.01 3.82 8.73
C PRO A 166 11.94 3.68 7.22
N TYR A 167 13.08 3.81 6.56
CA TYR A 167 13.25 3.36 5.20
C TYR A 167 13.63 1.88 5.18
N VAL A 168 13.10 1.16 4.22
CA VAL A 168 13.52 -0.22 3.89
C VAL A 168 14.41 -0.16 2.67
N LEU A 169 15.63 -0.63 2.82
CA LEU A 169 16.52 -0.87 1.68
C LEU A 169 16.14 -2.20 1.03
N VAL A 170 15.82 -2.15 -0.25
CA VAL A 170 15.54 -3.32 -1.07
C VAL A 170 16.64 -3.45 -2.10
N SER A 171 17.57 -4.36 -1.88
CA SER A 171 18.78 -4.49 -2.67
C SER A 171 19.27 -5.94 -2.70
N PRO A 172 19.75 -6.43 -3.86
CA PRO A 172 20.40 -7.74 -3.94
C PRO A 172 21.83 -7.73 -3.37
N VAL A 173 22.39 -6.53 -3.15
CA VAL A 173 23.74 -6.35 -2.62
C VAL A 173 23.79 -5.27 -1.56
N GLN A 174 24.77 -5.33 -0.67
CA GLN A 174 25.02 -4.23 0.27
C GLN A 174 25.65 -3.05 -0.48
N PRO A 175 25.05 -1.84 -0.45
CA PRO A 175 25.64 -0.67 -1.11
C PRO A 175 27.01 -0.29 -0.53
N GLU A 176 27.97 -0.05 -1.42
CA GLU A 176 29.33 0.38 -1.06
C GLU A 176 29.40 1.91 -1.08
N ALA A 177 29.91 2.52 -0.02
CA ALA A 177 29.90 3.97 0.20
C ALA A 177 30.35 4.83 -1.00
N GLY A 178 31.40 4.37 -1.70
CA GLY A 178 31.99 5.08 -2.84
C GLY A 178 31.37 4.78 -4.21
N LYS A 179 30.42 3.86 -4.28
CA LYS A 179 29.73 3.51 -5.52
C LYS A 179 28.43 4.28 -5.66
N THR A 180 28.06 4.52 -6.91
CA THR A 180 26.81 5.18 -7.29
C THR A 180 25.79 4.15 -7.77
N TYR A 181 24.55 4.33 -7.39
CA TYR A 181 23.45 3.43 -7.70
C TYR A 181 22.27 4.21 -8.27
N GLN A 182 21.58 3.62 -9.25
CA GLN A 182 20.27 4.06 -9.67
C GLN A 182 19.25 3.46 -8.70
N VAL A 183 18.50 4.30 -8.03
CA VAL A 183 17.59 3.92 -6.94
C VAL A 183 16.15 4.19 -7.32
N ALA A 184 15.31 3.16 -7.31
CA ALA A 184 13.86 3.34 -7.37
C ALA A 184 13.34 3.83 -6.02
N ILE A 185 12.43 4.79 -6.03
CA ILE A 185 11.93 5.43 -4.82
C ILE A 185 10.44 5.26 -4.70
N CYS A 186 10.03 4.95 -3.49
CA CYS A 186 8.64 4.81 -3.13
C CYS A 186 8.39 5.62 -1.85
N GLY A 187 7.61 6.69 -1.96
CA GLY A 187 7.39 7.64 -0.86
C GLY A 187 8.59 8.57 -0.66
N VAL A 188 8.81 9.45 -1.61
CA VAL A 188 9.94 10.41 -1.59
C VAL A 188 9.65 11.53 -0.62
N SER A 189 10.63 11.86 0.23
CA SER A 189 10.63 13.10 0.99
C SER A 189 11.08 14.27 0.10
N ASP A 190 10.55 15.46 0.35
CA ASP A 190 11.01 16.70 -0.31
C ASP A 190 12.50 16.94 -0.10
N GLN A 191 13.05 16.41 0.98
CA GLN A 191 14.45 16.53 1.35
C GLN A 191 15.35 15.67 0.45
N LEU A 192 14.90 14.48 0.04
CA LEU A 192 15.61 13.67 -0.94
C LEU A 192 15.67 14.41 -2.29
N ALA A 193 14.57 15.05 -2.69
CA ALA A 193 14.51 15.87 -3.88
C ALA A 193 15.43 17.11 -3.82
N ALA A 194 15.72 17.64 -2.62
CA ALA A 194 16.65 18.75 -2.43
C ALA A 194 18.13 18.33 -2.53
N GLU A 195 18.44 17.08 -2.17
CA GLU A 195 19.81 16.55 -2.16
C GLU A 195 20.24 15.86 -3.47
N ALA A 196 19.26 15.44 -4.26
CA ALA A 196 19.50 14.70 -5.50
C ALA A 196 18.43 14.98 -6.55
N THR A 197 18.79 14.88 -7.82
CA THR A 197 17.83 15.04 -8.91
C THR A 197 16.94 13.82 -9.00
N VAL A 198 15.68 14.01 -8.66
CA VAL A 198 14.64 12.99 -8.81
C VAL A 198 14.09 13.02 -10.23
N THR A 199 14.05 11.88 -10.87
CA THR A 199 13.57 11.70 -12.24
C THR A 199 12.30 10.85 -12.26
N ASP A 200 11.31 11.26 -13.03
CA ASP A 200 10.14 10.45 -13.32
C ASP A 200 10.52 9.35 -14.32
N SER A 201 10.25 8.10 -13.98
CA SER A 201 10.58 6.97 -14.86
C SER A 201 9.59 6.80 -16.03
N GLY A 202 8.44 7.43 -15.96
CA GLY A 202 7.31 7.20 -16.88
C GLY A 202 6.56 5.87 -16.66
N VAL A 203 7.00 5.05 -15.71
CA VAL A 203 6.37 3.75 -15.39
C VAL A 203 5.32 3.94 -14.32
N VAL A 204 4.07 3.58 -14.61
CA VAL A 204 2.98 3.66 -13.64
C VAL A 204 3.15 2.57 -12.58
N GLY A 205 3.16 2.95 -11.31
CA GLY A 205 3.43 2.03 -10.20
C GLY A 205 2.41 0.91 -10.07
N MET A 206 1.13 1.17 -10.33
CA MET A 206 0.08 0.15 -10.31
C MET A 206 0.27 -0.88 -11.42
N ASP A 207 0.61 -0.45 -12.63
CA ASP A 207 0.82 -1.36 -13.78
C ASP A 207 2.05 -2.24 -13.55
N ALA A 208 3.11 -1.66 -12.98
CA ALA A 208 4.29 -2.41 -12.55
C ALA A 208 3.93 -3.46 -11.49
N ALA A 209 3.13 -3.08 -10.48
CA ALA A 209 2.71 -3.98 -9.42
C ALA A 209 1.84 -5.13 -9.96
N LYS A 210 0.86 -4.85 -10.81
CA LYS A 210 0.05 -5.89 -11.47
C LYS A 210 0.92 -6.89 -12.23
N THR A 211 1.87 -6.38 -12.99
CA THR A 211 2.80 -7.22 -13.75
C THR A 211 3.69 -8.06 -12.83
N PHE A 212 4.26 -7.43 -11.80
CA PHE A 212 5.16 -8.10 -10.85
C PHE A 212 4.42 -9.19 -10.05
N PHE A 213 3.32 -8.84 -9.41
CA PHE A 213 2.55 -9.78 -8.60
C PHE A 213 1.89 -10.86 -9.45
N GLY A 214 1.41 -10.52 -10.65
CA GLY A 214 0.82 -11.47 -11.60
C GLY A 214 1.80 -12.50 -12.19
N ALA A 215 3.10 -12.28 -12.04
CA ALA A 215 4.11 -13.29 -12.41
C ALA A 215 4.20 -14.45 -11.40
N TYR A 216 3.55 -14.33 -10.24
CA TYR A 216 3.53 -15.37 -9.20
C TYR A 216 2.16 -16.02 -9.13
N THR A 217 2.11 -17.35 -9.09
CA THR A 217 0.89 -18.08 -8.73
C THR A 217 0.57 -17.89 -7.25
N THR A 218 1.61 -17.96 -6.41
CA THR A 218 1.52 -17.74 -4.97
C THR A 218 2.71 -16.94 -4.49
N ILE A 219 2.51 -16.17 -3.42
CA ILE A 219 3.55 -15.38 -2.74
C ILE A 219 3.56 -15.75 -1.26
N SER A 220 4.75 -15.93 -0.72
CA SER A 220 5.03 -16.17 0.69
C SER A 220 6.10 -15.19 1.19
N ARG A 221 6.42 -15.24 2.47
CA ARG A 221 7.51 -14.44 3.03
C ARG A 221 8.87 -14.77 2.43
N ALA A 222 9.07 -16.00 1.96
CA ALA A 222 10.30 -16.39 1.28
C ALA A 222 10.56 -15.61 -0.01
N ASP A 223 9.48 -15.12 -0.65
CA ASP A 223 9.55 -14.35 -1.89
C ASP A 223 9.90 -12.88 -1.68
N THR A 224 9.97 -12.41 -0.44
CA THR A 224 10.34 -11.02 -0.13
C THR A 224 11.84 -10.77 -0.30
N ALA A 225 12.65 -11.80 -0.16
CA ALA A 225 14.08 -11.68 -0.37
C ALA A 225 14.41 -11.41 -1.84
N TRP A 226 15.30 -10.46 -2.07
CA TRP A 226 15.86 -10.20 -3.39
C TRP A 226 17.24 -10.86 -3.46
N SER A 227 17.27 -12.04 -4.06
CA SER A 227 18.50 -12.80 -4.32
C SER A 227 18.96 -12.62 -5.76
#